data_b4285fafb469bcdb3759c2fdf6915768
#
_entry.id   b4285fafb469bcdb3759c2fdf6915768
#
_cell.length_a   1.000
_cell.length_b   1.000
_cell.length_c   1.000
_cell.angle_alpha   90.00
_cell.angle_beta   90.00
_cell.angle_gamma   90.00
#
_symmetry.space_group_name_H-M   'P 1'
#
loop_
_entity.id
_entity.type
_entity.pdbx_description
1 polymer ?
#
loop_
_entity_poly.entity_id
_entity_poly.type
_entity_poly.pdbx_seq_one_letter_code
_entity_poly.pdbx_strand_id
1 'polypeptide(L)'
;VLPEKEWVPEEVELNLTLPQIKFDDFEKIELKVAEVLEVEPVEGSDKLLRFKLDAGDSEPRQILSGIAQFYPNEQELVGKKLQIVANLKPRKMMKKYVSQGMILSAEFDGKLRVLTVDDDVPAGSLIG
;
A
#
# COMPACT_ATOMS: atom_id res chain seq x y z
N VAL A 1 -12.97 6.29 21.97
CA VAL A 1 -12.98 4.81 21.93
C VAL A 1 -13.97 4.32 22.96
N LEU A 2 -14.95 3.52 22.51
CA LEU A 2 -15.96 2.96 23.40
C LEU A 2 -15.39 1.75 24.14
N PRO A 3 -15.67 1.60 25.43
CA PRO A 3 -15.31 0.37 26.13
C PRO A 3 -15.98 -0.83 25.48
N GLU A 4 -15.25 -1.90 25.33
CA GLU A 4 -15.71 -3.11 24.69
C GLU A 4 -17.01 -3.63 25.26
N LYS A 5 -17.15 -3.58 26.59
CA LYS A 5 -18.33 -4.08 27.30
C LYS A 5 -19.60 -3.25 27.05
N GLU A 6 -19.47 -2.06 26.50
CA GLU A 6 -20.62 -1.19 26.23
C GLU A 6 -21.01 -1.21 24.74
N TRP A 7 -20.21 -1.86 23.91
CA TRP A 7 -20.49 -1.92 22.50
C TRP A 7 -21.16 -3.23 22.13
N VAL A 8 -22.31 -3.13 21.47
CA VAL A 8 -23.12 -4.29 21.10
C VAL A 8 -23.17 -4.38 19.58
N PRO A 9 -22.26 -5.15 18.95
CA PRO A 9 -22.12 -5.17 17.50
C PRO A 9 -23.38 -5.64 16.75
N GLU A 10 -24.18 -6.51 17.33
CA GLU A 10 -25.40 -6.98 16.69
C GLU A 10 -26.49 -5.91 16.56
N GLU A 11 -26.35 -4.79 17.27
CA GLU A 11 -27.28 -3.67 17.17
C GLU A 11 -26.86 -2.67 16.08
N VAL A 12 -25.68 -2.88 15.49
CA VAL A 12 -25.14 -2.00 14.46
C VAL A 12 -25.10 -2.74 13.13
N GLU A 13 -25.82 -2.24 12.14
CA GLU A 13 -25.76 -2.79 10.80
C GLU A 13 -24.60 -2.15 10.05
N LEU A 14 -23.67 -2.99 9.59
CA LEU A 14 -22.49 -2.53 8.85
C LEU A 14 -22.69 -2.76 7.36
N ASN A 15 -22.27 -1.78 6.56
CA ASN A 15 -22.32 -1.89 5.11
C ASN A 15 -20.99 -2.48 4.63
N LEU A 16 -20.97 -3.80 4.42
CA LEU A 16 -19.77 -4.53 4.02
C LEU A 16 -19.91 -5.07 2.60
N THR A 17 -18.82 -5.06 1.85
CA THR A 17 -18.75 -5.68 0.53
C THR A 17 -18.17 -7.09 0.59
N LEU A 18 -17.43 -7.40 1.64
CA LEU A 18 -16.80 -8.70 1.83
C LEU A 18 -17.24 -9.32 3.16
N PRO A 19 -17.16 -10.65 3.29
CA PRO A 19 -17.46 -11.29 4.56
C PRO A 19 -16.55 -10.78 5.68
N GLN A 20 -17.06 -10.81 6.90
CA GLN A 20 -16.26 -10.46 8.08
C GLN A 20 -15.12 -11.45 8.26
N ILE A 21 -13.98 -10.96 8.73
CA ILE A 21 -12.84 -11.79 9.09
C ILE A 21 -12.56 -11.66 10.58
N LYS A 22 -11.86 -12.63 11.12
CA LYS A 22 -11.40 -12.60 12.51
C LYS A 22 -10.14 -11.73 12.60
N PHE A 23 -9.89 -11.18 13.76
CA PHE A 23 -8.68 -10.40 14.00
C PHE A 23 -7.41 -11.20 13.69
N ASP A 24 -7.43 -12.50 13.98
CA ASP A 24 -6.31 -13.40 13.67
C ASP A 24 -5.94 -13.39 12.18
N ASP A 25 -6.93 -13.24 11.31
CA ASP A 25 -6.66 -13.16 9.87
C ASP A 25 -5.97 -11.85 9.50
N PHE A 26 -6.39 -10.76 10.13
CA PHE A 26 -5.76 -9.46 9.92
C PHE A 26 -4.32 -9.46 10.43
N GLU A 27 -4.04 -10.13 11.53
CA GLU A 27 -2.70 -10.19 12.11
C GLU A 27 -1.67 -10.87 11.18
N LYS A 28 -2.13 -11.60 10.18
CA LYS A 28 -1.25 -12.23 9.19
C LYS A 28 -0.73 -11.23 8.17
N ILE A 29 -1.34 -10.04 8.08
CA ILE A 29 -0.96 -9.03 7.12
C ILE A 29 0.00 -8.05 7.79
N GLU A 30 1.18 -7.87 7.19
CA GLU A 30 2.13 -6.90 7.68
C GLU A 30 2.06 -5.64 6.84
N LEU A 31 1.61 -4.55 7.46
CA LEU A 31 1.56 -3.24 6.83
C LEU A 31 2.72 -2.40 7.33
N LYS A 32 3.39 -1.72 6.42
CA LYS A 32 4.55 -0.87 6.75
C LYS A 32 4.48 0.47 6.05
N VAL A 33 5.21 1.43 6.61
CA VAL A 33 5.44 2.72 5.97
C VAL A 33 6.67 2.58 5.07
N ALA A 34 6.56 3.04 3.84
CA ALA A 34 7.66 3.02 2.88
C ALA A 34 7.83 4.38 2.24
N GLU A 35 9.07 4.89 2.23
CA GLU A 35 9.38 6.16 1.59
C GLU A 35 9.74 5.93 0.13
N VAL A 36 9.18 6.72 -0.77
CA VAL A 36 9.48 6.63 -2.20
C VAL A 36 10.85 7.26 -2.47
N LEU A 37 11.82 6.44 -2.84
CA LEU A 37 13.16 6.91 -3.21
C LEU A 37 13.23 7.26 -4.68
N GLU A 38 12.67 6.41 -5.53
CA GLU A 38 12.61 6.60 -6.98
C GLU A 38 11.31 6.02 -7.51
N VAL A 39 10.82 6.60 -8.59
CA VAL A 39 9.67 6.07 -9.31
C VAL A 39 9.85 6.37 -10.79
N GLU A 40 9.52 5.39 -11.63
CA GLU A 40 9.64 5.56 -13.08
C GLU A 40 8.59 4.73 -13.81
N PRO A 41 8.21 5.16 -15.03
CA PRO A 41 7.37 4.34 -15.88
C PRO A 41 8.09 3.05 -16.28
N VAL A 42 7.32 2.00 -16.54
CA VAL A 42 7.85 0.72 -16.98
C VAL A 42 7.77 0.66 -18.49
N GLU A 43 8.90 0.45 -19.16
CA GLU A 43 8.95 0.31 -20.61
C GLU A 43 8.09 -0.87 -21.05
N GLY A 44 7.26 -0.66 -22.06
CA GLY A 44 6.35 -1.68 -22.56
C GLY A 44 5.00 -1.73 -21.84
N SER A 45 4.79 -0.86 -20.87
CA SER A 45 3.51 -0.77 -20.15
C SER A 45 3.10 0.69 -19.99
N ASP A 46 1.83 0.97 -20.28
CA ASP A 46 1.24 2.30 -20.04
C ASP A 46 0.53 2.40 -18.71
N LYS A 47 0.50 1.31 -17.93
CA LYS A 47 -0.21 1.22 -16.66
C LYS A 47 0.70 1.14 -15.45
N LEU A 48 1.90 0.59 -15.60
CA LEU A 48 2.77 0.29 -14.48
C LEU A 48 3.76 1.41 -14.17
N LEU A 49 3.91 1.70 -12.89
CA LEU A 49 5.03 2.46 -12.35
C LEU A 49 5.90 1.53 -11.53
N ARG A 50 7.21 1.69 -11.63
CA ARG A 50 8.17 0.95 -10.84
C ARG A 50 8.67 1.86 -9.71
N PHE A 51 8.47 1.40 -8.49
CA PHE A 51 8.87 2.14 -7.28
C PHE A 51 10.08 1.49 -6.65
N LYS A 52 10.98 2.33 -6.18
CA LYS A 52 12.08 1.93 -5.29
C LYS A 52 11.79 2.54 -3.94
N LEU A 53 11.59 1.70 -2.94
CA LEU A 53 11.05 2.11 -1.65
C LEU A 53 11.97 1.74 -0.51
N ASP A 54 12.13 2.67 0.45
CA ASP A 54 12.74 2.37 1.73
C ASP A 54 11.63 1.96 2.70
N ALA A 55 11.58 0.68 3.01
CA ALA A 55 10.63 0.12 3.97
C ALA A 55 11.33 -0.41 5.22
N GLY A 56 12.55 0.05 5.48
CA GLY A 56 13.34 -0.41 6.63
C GLY A 56 14.09 -1.70 6.38
N ASP A 57 14.11 -2.20 5.15
CA ASP A 57 14.87 -3.39 4.78
C ASP A 57 16.36 -3.04 4.63
N SER A 58 17.22 -4.06 4.56
CA SER A 58 18.66 -3.85 4.34
C SER A 58 18.96 -3.20 2.99
N GLU A 59 18.11 -3.42 2.00
CA GLU A 59 18.19 -2.80 0.68
C GLU A 59 16.83 -2.27 0.28
N PRO A 60 16.77 -1.25 -0.60
CA PRO A 60 15.49 -0.75 -1.07
C PRO A 60 14.67 -1.85 -1.73
N ARG A 61 13.39 -1.78 -1.52
CA ARG A 61 12.41 -2.72 -2.05
C ARG A 61 11.87 -2.21 -3.38
N GLN A 62 11.64 -3.11 -4.34
CA GLN A 62 11.00 -2.78 -5.59
C GLN A 62 9.54 -3.21 -5.56
N ILE A 63 8.64 -2.29 -5.93
CA ILE A 63 7.21 -2.61 -6.07
C ILE A 63 6.73 -2.01 -7.39
N LEU A 64 5.97 -2.80 -8.16
CA LEU A 64 5.30 -2.33 -9.36
C LEU A 64 3.82 -2.15 -9.06
N SER A 65 3.26 -1.03 -9.52
CA SER A 65 1.86 -0.71 -9.27
C SER A 65 1.20 -0.17 -10.54
N GLY A 66 -0.02 -0.61 -10.81
CA GLY A 66 -0.77 -0.25 -12.01
C GLY A 66 -1.45 1.11 -11.92
N ILE A 67 -0.75 2.14 -11.48
CA ILE A 67 -1.33 3.45 -11.20
C ILE A 67 -0.80 4.58 -12.11
N ALA A 68 -0.03 4.24 -13.14
CA ALA A 68 0.62 5.24 -14.01
C ALA A 68 -0.38 6.24 -14.61
N GLN A 69 -1.56 5.78 -14.97
CA GLN A 69 -2.56 6.63 -15.62
C GLN A 69 -3.15 7.68 -14.67
N PHE A 70 -3.03 7.46 -13.37
CA PHE A 70 -3.53 8.38 -12.34
C PHE A 70 -2.45 9.36 -11.87
N TYR A 71 -1.20 9.15 -12.28
CA TYR A 71 -0.06 10.00 -11.89
C TYR A 71 0.77 10.35 -13.12
N PRO A 72 0.26 11.24 -13.98
CA PRO A 72 1.01 11.64 -15.18
C PRO A 72 2.36 12.30 -14.86
N ASN A 73 2.47 12.93 -13.71
CA ASN A 73 3.75 13.42 -13.19
C ASN A 73 4.15 12.57 -11.99
N GLU A 74 4.66 11.39 -12.25
CA GLU A 74 5.00 10.40 -11.21
C GLU A 74 6.08 10.90 -10.26
N GLN A 75 6.92 11.84 -10.69
CA GLN A 75 7.97 12.39 -9.83
C GLN A 75 7.44 13.14 -8.62
N GLU A 76 6.18 13.54 -8.64
CA GLU A 76 5.56 14.16 -7.46
C GLU A 76 5.47 13.20 -6.28
N LEU A 77 5.58 11.89 -6.53
CA LEU A 77 5.51 10.87 -5.49
C LEU A 77 6.83 10.67 -4.76
N VAL A 78 7.94 11.13 -5.32
CA VAL A 78 9.26 10.97 -4.68
C VAL A 78 9.29 11.71 -3.35
N GLY A 79 9.77 11.04 -2.31
CA GLY A 79 9.85 11.58 -0.96
C GLY A 79 8.60 11.35 -0.12
N LYS A 80 7.50 10.93 -0.72
CA LYS A 80 6.28 10.65 0.03
C LYS A 80 6.40 9.33 0.77
N LYS A 81 5.72 9.24 1.90
CA LYS A 81 5.66 8.02 2.70
C LYS A 81 4.32 7.35 2.47
N LEU A 82 4.38 6.14 1.97
CA LEU A 82 3.23 5.37 1.55
C LEU A 82 2.97 4.22 2.49
N GLN A 83 1.76 3.68 2.43
CA GLN A 83 1.38 2.48 3.14
C GLN A 83 1.48 1.29 2.19
N ILE A 84 2.20 0.25 2.59
CA ILE A 84 2.36 -0.95 1.78
C ILE A 84 1.99 -2.21 2.55
N VAL A 85 1.57 -3.24 1.80
CA VAL A 85 1.49 -4.59 2.34
C VAL A 85 2.88 -5.21 2.12
N ALA A 86 3.57 -5.50 3.21
CA ALA A 86 4.99 -5.82 3.17
C ALA A 86 5.30 -7.31 3.09
N ASN A 87 4.38 -8.17 3.52
CA ASN A 87 4.64 -9.62 3.61
C ASN A 87 3.91 -10.45 2.55
N LEU A 88 3.62 -9.85 1.40
CA LEU A 88 3.13 -10.62 0.26
C LEU A 88 4.29 -11.37 -0.40
N LYS A 89 3.99 -12.56 -0.91
CA LYS A 89 4.97 -13.32 -1.69
C LYS A 89 5.38 -12.47 -2.90
N PRO A 90 6.69 -12.34 -3.17
CA PRO A 90 7.14 -11.59 -4.34
C PRO A 90 6.51 -12.11 -5.63
N ARG A 91 6.15 -11.18 -6.51
CA ARG A 91 5.46 -11.50 -7.76
C ARG A 91 6.29 -11.03 -8.95
N LYS A 92 6.52 -11.93 -9.89
CA LYS A 92 7.20 -11.58 -11.14
C LYS A 92 6.22 -10.92 -12.11
N MET A 93 6.58 -9.77 -12.62
CA MET A 93 5.76 -8.98 -13.54
C MET A 93 6.55 -8.63 -14.80
N MET A 94 5.87 -8.61 -15.95
CA MET A 94 6.49 -8.29 -17.25
C MET A 94 7.66 -9.23 -17.59
N LYS A 95 7.68 -10.45 -17.03
CA LYS A 95 8.75 -11.46 -17.22
C LYS A 95 10.15 -10.99 -16.78
N LYS A 96 10.25 -9.83 -16.17
CA LYS A 96 11.51 -9.14 -15.92
C LYS A 96 11.65 -8.60 -14.50
N TYR A 97 10.56 -8.07 -13.95
CA TYR A 97 10.59 -7.40 -12.65
C TYR A 97 9.98 -8.26 -11.55
N VAL A 98 10.53 -8.12 -10.35
CA VAL A 98 9.97 -8.76 -9.16
C VAL A 98 9.37 -7.67 -8.27
N SER A 99 8.06 -7.74 -8.01
CA SER A 99 7.38 -6.82 -7.13
C SER A 99 7.34 -7.41 -5.72
N GLN A 100 7.85 -6.67 -4.75
CA GLN A 100 8.07 -7.12 -3.38
C GLN A 100 7.07 -6.51 -2.41
N GLY A 101 5.81 -6.54 -2.76
CA GLY A 101 4.75 -6.01 -1.94
C GLY A 101 3.67 -5.32 -2.77
N MET A 102 2.80 -4.58 -2.10
CA MET A 102 1.70 -3.88 -2.74
C MET A 102 1.52 -2.51 -2.10
N ILE A 103 1.41 -1.48 -2.94
CA ILE A 103 1.09 -0.13 -2.47
C ILE A 103 -0.41 -0.04 -2.29
N LEU A 104 -0.85 0.48 -1.15
CA LEU A 104 -2.26 0.69 -0.88
C LEU A 104 -2.72 2.02 -1.48
N SER A 105 -3.91 2.00 -2.06
CA SER A 105 -4.50 3.19 -2.67
C SER A 105 -6.01 3.16 -2.53
N ALA A 106 -6.63 4.32 -2.64
CA ALA A 106 -8.07 4.47 -2.64
C ALA A 106 -8.53 4.93 -4.01
N GLU A 107 -9.58 4.29 -4.53
CA GLU A 107 -10.14 4.63 -5.83
C GLU A 107 -11.53 5.21 -5.63
N PHE A 108 -11.81 6.33 -6.29
CA PHE A 108 -13.09 7.04 -6.15
C PHE A 108 -13.34 7.94 -7.38
N ASP A 109 -14.57 7.95 -7.87
CA ASP A 109 -14.98 8.82 -8.98
C ASP A 109 -14.01 8.82 -10.18
N GLY A 110 -13.51 7.64 -10.55
CA GLY A 110 -12.56 7.51 -11.64
C GLY A 110 -11.16 8.03 -11.33
N LYS A 111 -10.88 8.35 -10.08
CA LYS A 111 -9.58 8.82 -9.59
C LYS A 111 -8.97 7.79 -8.67
N LEU A 112 -7.66 7.90 -8.45
CA LEU A 112 -6.95 7.04 -7.52
C LEU A 112 -5.92 7.87 -6.76
N ARG A 113 -5.83 7.62 -5.46
CA ARG A 113 -4.81 8.26 -4.62
C ARG A 113 -4.11 7.20 -3.78
N VAL A 114 -2.79 7.25 -3.75
CA VAL A 114 -2.01 6.39 -2.85
C VAL A 114 -2.25 6.82 -1.41
N LEU A 115 -2.24 5.86 -0.50
CA LEU A 115 -2.42 6.17 0.93
C LEU A 115 -1.08 6.60 1.50
N THR A 116 -1.04 7.81 2.03
CA THR A 116 0.18 8.38 2.62
C THR A 116 0.08 8.43 4.14
N VAL A 117 1.21 8.67 4.78
CA VAL A 117 1.27 8.95 6.22
C VAL A 117 2.04 10.26 6.40
N ASP A 118 1.99 10.80 7.61
CA ASP A 118 2.69 12.04 7.95
C ASP A 118 4.20 11.87 7.75
N ASP A 119 4.89 12.94 7.35
CA ASP A 119 6.31 12.90 7.04
C ASP A 119 7.19 12.55 8.23
N ASP A 120 6.72 12.76 9.46
CA ASP A 120 7.48 12.46 10.66
C ASP A 120 7.46 10.98 11.04
N VAL A 121 6.68 10.15 10.35
CA VAL A 121 6.66 8.72 10.59
C VAL A 121 7.85 8.06 9.88
N PRO A 122 8.74 7.38 10.63
CA PRO A 122 9.91 6.77 9.98
C PRO A 122 9.55 5.67 9.00
N ALA A 123 10.32 5.57 7.92
CA ALA A 123 10.21 4.45 6.99
C ALA A 123 10.46 3.13 7.73
N GLY A 124 9.68 2.11 7.40
CA GLY A 124 9.77 0.82 8.09
C GLY A 124 8.88 0.69 9.32
N SER A 125 8.19 1.76 9.74
CA SER A 125 7.25 1.69 10.86
C SER A 125 6.12 0.73 10.55
N LEU A 126 5.73 -0.07 11.54
CA LEU A 126 4.60 -0.97 11.41
C LEU A 126 3.29 -0.21 11.51
N ILE A 127 2.32 -0.61 10.70
CA ILE A 127 0.97 -0.07 10.73
C ILE A 127 0.07 -1.16 11.30
N GLY A 128 -0.74 -0.79 12.26
CA GLY A 128 -1.62 -1.77 12.89
C GLY A 128 -2.94 -1.21 13.34
#